data_8e2c788ba0717b26f237ac33ef21720f
#
_entry.id   8e2c788ba0717b26f237ac33ef21720f
#
_cell.length_a   1.000
_cell.length_b   1.000
_cell.length_c   1.000
_cell.angle_alpha   90.00
_cell.angle_beta   90.00
_cell.angle_gamma   90.00
#
_symmetry.space_group_name_H-M   'P 1'
#
loop_
_entity.id
_entity.type
_entity.pdbx_description
1 polymer ?
#
loop_
_entity_poly.entity_id
_entity_poly.type
_entity_poly.pdbx_seq_one_letter_code
_entity_poly.pdbx_strand_id
1 'polypeptide(L)'
;MDQKVKEAIFRQVGREPFAQKFDLKLVGLDEGYSKVEMTFTPDMENFFGMAHGGALFALIDEAFETASNSHGTMAVALNLNITYVSSPAPGSKLIAEAKEFSLTPKTANYNIRVTDEKGGLIASCQALVYRKGSPLPFL
;
A
#
# COMPACT_ATOMS: atom_id res chain seq x y z
N MET A 1 -13.34 12.42 3.42
CA MET A 1 -12.14 12.24 4.27
C MET A 1 -11.75 13.55 4.93
N ASP A 2 -11.32 13.50 6.17
CA ASP A 2 -10.82 14.69 6.89
C ASP A 2 -9.55 15.21 6.21
N GLN A 3 -9.54 16.49 5.84
CA GLN A 3 -8.44 17.11 5.09
C GLN A 3 -7.14 17.18 5.90
N LYS A 4 -7.23 17.37 7.20
CA LYS A 4 -6.09 17.41 8.12
C LYS A 4 -5.37 16.07 8.18
N VAL A 5 -6.16 14.99 8.26
CA VAL A 5 -5.65 13.61 8.25
C VAL A 5 -4.98 13.33 6.91
N LYS A 6 -5.62 13.69 5.80
CA LYS A 6 -5.09 13.50 4.45
C LYS A 6 -3.72 14.16 4.28
N GLU A 7 -3.62 15.45 4.63
CA GLU A 7 -2.36 16.18 4.53
C GLU A 7 -1.27 15.62 5.43
N ALA A 8 -1.64 15.17 6.64
CA ALA A 8 -0.69 14.57 7.57
C ALA A 8 -0.12 13.24 7.04
N ILE A 9 -0.96 12.40 6.46
CA ILE A 9 -0.52 11.13 5.88
C ILE A 9 0.40 11.37 4.66
N PHE A 10 0.02 12.27 3.74
CA PHE A 10 0.89 12.62 2.60
C PHE A 10 2.26 13.12 3.07
N ARG A 11 2.28 14.00 4.07
CA ARG A 11 3.52 14.52 4.65
C ARG A 11 4.35 13.41 5.29
N GLN A 12 3.70 12.49 6.00
CA GLN A 12 4.39 11.41 6.70
C GLN A 12 4.99 10.39 5.74
N VAL A 13 4.28 10.01 4.69
CA VAL A 13 4.81 9.13 3.62
C VAL A 13 6.04 9.76 2.97
N GLY A 14 6.04 11.07 2.73
CA GLY A 14 7.20 11.78 2.19
C GLY A 14 8.46 11.73 3.08
N ARG A 15 8.32 11.33 4.34
CA ARG A 15 9.41 11.21 5.32
C ARG A 15 9.66 9.77 5.76
N GLU A 16 8.85 8.84 5.33
CA GLU A 16 8.93 7.45 5.74
C GLU A 16 10.18 6.79 5.15
N PRO A 17 11.13 6.31 5.99
CA PRO A 17 12.39 5.75 5.49
C PRO A 17 12.19 4.56 4.57
N PHE A 18 11.24 3.68 4.88
CA PHE A 18 10.99 2.49 4.08
C PHE A 18 10.39 2.83 2.71
N ALA A 19 9.45 3.78 2.67
CA ALA A 19 8.87 4.25 1.40
C ALA A 19 9.94 4.85 0.48
N GLN A 20 10.92 5.54 1.04
CA GLN A 20 12.03 6.12 0.28
C GLN A 20 12.94 5.06 -0.34
N LYS A 21 13.12 3.91 0.30
CA LYS A 21 13.95 2.82 -0.24
C LYS A 21 13.48 2.32 -1.60
N PHE A 22 12.18 2.27 -1.80
CA PHE A 22 11.55 1.77 -3.02
C PHE A 22 10.97 2.90 -3.87
N ASP A 23 11.19 4.15 -3.47
CA ASP A 23 10.59 5.32 -4.11
C ASP A 23 9.07 5.18 -4.26
N LEU A 24 8.42 4.73 -3.18
CA LEU A 24 6.96 4.59 -3.13
C LEU A 24 6.31 5.96 -3.07
N LYS A 25 5.33 6.19 -3.93
CA LYS A 25 4.63 7.48 -4.04
C LYS A 25 3.15 7.32 -3.80
N LEU A 26 2.68 7.93 -2.73
CA LEU A 26 1.24 8.04 -2.47
C LEU A 26 0.65 9.05 -3.47
N VAL A 27 -0.23 8.58 -4.35
CA VAL A 27 -0.83 9.41 -5.41
C VAL A 27 -2.34 9.58 -5.26
N GLY A 28 -2.97 8.81 -4.39
CA GLY A 28 -4.39 8.92 -4.10
C GLY A 28 -4.69 8.46 -2.68
N LEU A 29 -5.54 9.18 -1.97
CA LEU A 29 -5.95 8.84 -0.61
C LEU A 29 -7.35 9.36 -0.36
N ASP A 30 -8.19 8.47 0.15
CA ASP A 30 -9.51 8.81 0.66
C ASP A 30 -9.84 7.87 1.83
N GLU A 31 -10.95 8.07 2.49
CA GLU A 31 -11.35 7.24 3.62
C GLU A 31 -11.50 5.77 3.18
N GLY A 32 -10.68 4.88 3.76
CA GLY A 32 -10.65 3.45 3.40
C GLY A 32 -10.07 3.15 2.02
N TYR A 33 -9.39 4.11 1.40
CA TYR A 33 -8.85 3.96 0.05
C TYR A 33 -7.46 4.58 -0.08
N SER A 34 -6.58 3.89 -0.81
CA SER A 34 -5.26 4.43 -1.14
C SER A 34 -4.78 3.95 -2.50
N LYS A 35 -3.97 4.77 -3.13
CA LYS A 35 -3.29 4.47 -4.38
C LYS A 35 -1.82 4.85 -4.27
N VAL A 36 -0.93 3.88 -4.48
CA VAL A 36 0.52 4.05 -4.38
C VAL A 36 1.17 3.57 -5.67
N GLU A 37 2.19 4.29 -6.11
CA GLU A 37 2.97 3.96 -7.31
C GLU A 37 4.39 3.53 -6.94
N MET A 38 4.96 2.61 -7.73
CA MET A 38 6.36 2.18 -7.66
C MET A 38 6.84 1.84 -9.06
N THR A 39 8.05 2.26 -9.42
CA THR A 39 8.71 1.80 -10.64
C THR A 39 9.54 0.56 -10.32
N PHE A 40 9.36 -0.51 -11.09
CA PHE A 40 10.18 -1.71 -10.96
C PHE A 40 11.57 -1.44 -11.52
N THR A 41 12.57 -1.40 -10.64
CA THR A 41 13.96 -1.11 -10.96
C THR A 41 14.83 -2.38 -10.87
N PRO A 42 16.03 -2.42 -11.50
CA PRO A 42 16.88 -3.61 -11.48
C PRO A 42 17.29 -4.11 -10.09
N ASP A 43 17.42 -3.22 -9.11
CA ASP A 43 17.76 -3.57 -7.72
C ASP A 43 16.61 -4.26 -6.96
N MET A 44 15.45 -4.36 -7.57
CA MET A 44 14.29 -5.11 -7.06
C MET A 44 14.17 -6.51 -7.66
N GLU A 45 15.14 -6.94 -8.46
CA GLU A 45 15.13 -8.26 -9.09
C GLU A 45 15.47 -9.37 -8.09
N ASN A 46 14.82 -10.52 -8.28
CA ASN A 46 15.16 -11.76 -7.57
C ASN A 46 16.31 -12.47 -8.29
N PHE A 47 16.71 -13.66 -7.81
CA PHE A 47 17.82 -14.40 -8.44
C PHE A 47 17.48 -14.98 -9.83
N PHE A 48 16.22 -14.89 -10.29
CA PHE A 48 15.81 -15.20 -11.67
C PHE A 48 15.81 -13.98 -12.60
N GLY A 49 16.11 -12.79 -12.11
CA GLY A 49 16.00 -11.55 -12.86
C GLY A 49 14.56 -11.04 -13.03
N MET A 50 13.64 -11.55 -12.22
CA MET A 50 12.23 -11.13 -12.18
C MET A 50 11.98 -10.26 -10.96
N ALA A 51 10.83 -9.58 -10.90
CA ALA A 51 10.48 -8.78 -9.75
C ALA A 51 10.45 -9.62 -8.47
N HIS A 52 11.21 -9.20 -7.47
CA HIS A 52 11.21 -9.85 -6.16
C HIS A 52 9.86 -9.66 -5.47
N GLY A 53 9.31 -10.75 -4.91
CA GLY A 53 8.05 -10.69 -4.16
C GLY A 53 8.10 -9.71 -3.00
N GLY A 54 9.27 -9.51 -2.38
CA GLY A 54 9.47 -8.51 -1.33
C GLY A 54 9.27 -7.07 -1.78
N ALA A 55 9.62 -6.74 -3.03
CA ALA A 55 9.37 -5.42 -3.60
C ALA A 55 7.88 -5.19 -3.87
N LEU A 56 7.19 -6.20 -4.41
CA LEU A 56 5.74 -6.15 -4.59
C LEU A 56 5.01 -6.07 -3.26
N PHE A 57 5.50 -6.79 -2.25
CA PHE A 57 4.98 -6.71 -0.88
C PHE A 57 5.11 -5.30 -0.32
N ALA A 58 6.26 -4.64 -0.51
CA ALA A 58 6.50 -3.27 -0.05
C ALA A 58 5.46 -2.30 -0.63
N LEU A 59 5.18 -2.40 -1.92
CA LEU A 59 4.17 -1.59 -2.60
C LEU A 59 2.75 -1.85 -2.04
N ILE A 60 2.40 -3.12 -1.85
CA ILE A 60 1.11 -3.52 -1.29
C ILE A 60 0.95 -3.02 0.13
N ASP A 61 1.97 -3.19 0.96
CA ASP A 61 1.92 -2.83 2.38
C ASP A 61 1.82 -1.30 2.56
N GLU A 62 2.45 -0.52 1.70
CA GLU A 62 2.32 0.93 1.71
C GLU A 62 0.89 1.40 1.40
N ALA A 63 0.26 0.80 0.39
CA ALA A 63 -1.14 1.07 0.08
C ALA A 63 -2.06 0.65 1.23
N PHE A 64 -1.76 -0.47 1.87
CA PHE A 64 -2.48 -0.98 3.03
C PHE A 64 -2.34 -0.07 4.25
N GLU A 65 -1.12 0.35 4.57
CA GLU A 65 -0.82 1.25 5.68
C GLU A 65 -1.58 2.58 5.52
N THR A 66 -1.48 3.20 4.37
CA THR A 66 -2.11 4.50 4.14
C THR A 66 -3.64 4.42 4.10
N ALA A 67 -4.21 3.39 3.47
CA ALA A 67 -5.66 3.19 3.47
C ALA A 67 -6.21 2.90 4.87
N SER A 68 -5.54 2.05 5.63
CA SER A 68 -6.04 1.63 6.96
C SER A 68 -5.95 2.74 8.01
N ASN A 69 -5.02 3.67 7.86
CA ASN A 69 -4.86 4.82 8.74
C ASN A 69 -5.61 6.08 8.28
N SER A 70 -6.28 6.02 7.13
CA SER A 70 -7.02 7.14 6.55
C SER A 70 -8.20 7.63 7.40
N HIS A 71 -8.66 6.80 8.34
CA HIS A 71 -9.70 7.17 9.31
C HIS A 71 -9.19 8.12 10.41
N GLY A 72 -7.89 8.46 10.43
CA GLY A 72 -7.30 9.35 11.43
C GLY A 72 -6.94 8.69 12.75
N THR A 73 -7.12 7.37 12.86
CA THR A 73 -6.76 6.57 14.02
C THR A 73 -5.78 5.47 13.65
N MET A 74 -4.91 5.10 14.61
CA MET A 74 -3.91 4.08 14.39
C MET A 74 -4.52 2.72 14.09
N ALA A 75 -4.04 2.12 13.01
CA ALA A 75 -4.32 0.73 12.65
C ALA A 75 -2.99 0.04 12.32
N VAL A 76 -2.87 -1.21 12.72
CA VAL A 76 -1.66 -2.02 12.51
C VAL A 76 -2.01 -3.33 11.81
N ALA A 77 -1.13 -3.78 10.93
CA ALA A 77 -1.32 -5.00 10.17
C ALA A 77 -1.37 -6.23 11.07
N LEU A 78 -2.34 -7.10 10.84
CA LEU A 78 -2.43 -8.44 11.45
C LEU A 78 -2.10 -9.53 10.45
N ASN A 79 -2.57 -9.39 9.20
CA ASN A 79 -2.45 -10.44 8.20
C ASN A 79 -2.50 -9.85 6.80
N LEU A 80 -1.62 -10.33 5.92
CA LEU A 80 -1.68 -10.07 4.49
C LEU A 80 -1.56 -11.40 3.76
N ASN A 81 -2.49 -11.64 2.84
CA ASN A 81 -2.51 -12.81 1.97
C ASN A 81 -2.31 -12.35 0.53
N ILE A 82 -1.15 -12.66 -0.05
CA ILE A 82 -0.76 -12.18 -1.38
C ILE A 82 -0.68 -13.35 -2.35
N THR A 83 -1.31 -13.18 -3.51
CA THR A 83 -1.10 -14.03 -4.67
C THR A 83 -0.35 -13.23 -5.73
N TYR A 84 0.85 -13.69 -6.09
CA TYR A 84 1.62 -13.14 -7.20
C TYR A 84 1.13 -13.76 -8.49
N VAL A 85 0.54 -12.95 -9.37
CA VAL A 85 -0.18 -13.43 -10.55
C VAL A 85 0.71 -13.45 -11.78
N SER A 86 1.45 -12.36 -12.01
CA SER A 86 2.36 -12.24 -13.15
C SER A 86 3.55 -11.36 -12.81
N SER A 87 4.64 -11.52 -13.57
CA SER A 87 5.82 -10.69 -13.41
C SER A 87 5.71 -9.43 -14.26
N PRO A 88 5.97 -8.24 -13.68
CA PRO A 88 6.00 -7.01 -14.46
C PRO A 88 7.22 -6.98 -15.40
N ALA A 89 7.09 -6.28 -16.51
CA ALA A 89 8.23 -6.00 -17.39
C ALA A 89 9.24 -5.06 -16.70
N PRO A 90 10.55 -5.18 -17.00
CA PRO A 90 11.55 -4.26 -16.46
C PRO A 90 11.20 -2.79 -16.75
N GLY A 91 11.33 -1.95 -15.72
CA GLY A 91 11.02 -0.52 -15.81
C GLY A 91 9.54 -0.17 -15.74
N SER A 92 8.65 -1.15 -15.57
CA SER A 92 7.20 -0.91 -15.46
C SER A 92 6.88 -0.02 -14.27
N LYS A 93 5.92 0.88 -14.46
CA LYS A 93 5.26 1.58 -13.36
C LYS A 93 4.15 0.69 -12.81
N LEU A 94 4.24 0.36 -11.53
CA LEU A 94 3.28 -0.47 -10.82
C LEU A 94 2.41 0.40 -9.92
N ILE A 95 1.14 0.04 -9.83
CA ILE A 95 0.15 0.76 -9.03
C ILE A 95 -0.53 -0.23 -8.11
N ALA A 96 -0.48 0.04 -6.80
CA ALA A 96 -1.29 -0.67 -5.82
C ALA A 96 -2.49 0.19 -5.43
N GLU A 97 -3.68 -0.39 -5.50
CA GLU A 97 -4.90 0.22 -4.97
C GLU A 97 -5.43 -0.63 -3.83
N ALA A 98 -5.59 -0.01 -2.65
CA ALA A 98 -6.20 -0.63 -1.48
C ALA A 98 -7.62 -0.08 -1.30
N LYS A 99 -8.58 -0.99 -1.12
CA LYS A 99 -10.00 -0.65 -0.93
C LYS A 99 -10.55 -1.41 0.28
N GLU A 100 -11.06 -0.67 1.25
CA GLU A 100 -11.74 -1.23 2.40
C GLU A 100 -13.05 -1.88 1.98
N PHE A 101 -13.31 -3.10 2.47
CA PHE A 101 -14.60 -3.76 2.24
C PHE A 101 -15.30 -4.18 3.55
N SER A 102 -14.63 -4.05 4.69
CA SER A 102 -15.22 -4.33 5.99
C SER A 102 -14.59 -3.44 7.05
N LEU A 103 -15.40 -2.81 7.87
CA LEU A 103 -14.97 -1.92 8.94
C LEU A 103 -15.79 -2.19 10.19
N THR A 104 -15.08 -2.51 11.27
CA THR A 104 -15.65 -2.63 12.63
C THR A 104 -14.86 -1.73 13.58
N PRO A 105 -15.30 -1.54 14.84
CA PRO A 105 -14.51 -0.77 15.80
C PRO A 105 -13.12 -1.31 16.06
N LYS A 106 -12.88 -2.63 15.88
CA LYS A 106 -11.62 -3.29 16.21
C LYS A 106 -10.82 -3.75 14.99
N THR A 107 -11.47 -3.98 13.85
CA THR A 107 -10.83 -4.55 12.67
C THR A 107 -11.32 -3.88 11.40
N ALA A 108 -10.50 -3.96 10.36
CA ALA A 108 -10.91 -3.61 9.00
C ALA A 108 -10.20 -4.53 8.00
N ASN A 109 -10.87 -4.83 6.89
CA ASN A 109 -10.36 -5.67 5.83
C ASN A 109 -10.28 -4.90 4.52
N TYR A 110 -9.25 -5.21 3.73
CA TYR A 110 -8.92 -4.52 2.50
C TYR A 110 -8.68 -5.51 1.37
N ASN A 111 -9.16 -5.18 0.18
CA ASN A 111 -8.71 -5.77 -1.06
C ASN A 111 -7.67 -4.85 -1.68
N ILE A 112 -6.51 -5.40 -2.07
CA ILE A 112 -5.42 -4.64 -2.66
C ILE A 112 -5.02 -5.31 -3.95
N ARG A 113 -4.95 -4.54 -5.03
CA ARG A 113 -4.54 -5.04 -6.36
C ARG A 113 -3.35 -4.23 -6.84
N VAL A 114 -2.38 -4.94 -7.41
CA VAL A 114 -1.25 -4.34 -8.12
C VAL A 114 -1.43 -4.56 -9.60
N THR A 115 -1.41 -3.48 -10.35
CA THR A 115 -1.52 -3.50 -11.81
C THR A 115 -0.33 -2.77 -12.44
N ASP A 116 -0.01 -3.12 -13.68
CA ASP A 116 0.94 -2.36 -14.49
C ASP A 116 0.22 -1.20 -15.22
N GLU A 117 0.97 -0.40 -15.99
CA GLU A 117 0.45 0.75 -16.72
C GLU A 117 -0.54 0.39 -17.84
N LYS A 118 -0.59 -0.88 -18.25
CA LYS A 118 -1.55 -1.40 -19.24
C LYS A 118 -2.78 -2.01 -18.58
N GLY A 119 -2.88 -1.95 -17.25
CA GLY A 119 -3.97 -2.55 -16.51
C GLY A 119 -3.84 -4.05 -16.26
N GLY A 120 -2.69 -4.65 -16.60
CA GLY A 120 -2.42 -6.06 -16.33
C GLY A 120 -2.28 -6.35 -14.84
N LEU A 121 -2.92 -7.42 -14.34
CA LEU A 121 -2.87 -7.79 -12.95
C LEU A 121 -1.52 -8.44 -12.61
N ILE A 122 -0.79 -7.85 -11.66
CA ILE A 122 0.50 -8.31 -11.18
C ILE A 122 0.36 -9.12 -9.88
N ALA A 123 -0.43 -8.61 -8.94
CA ALA A 123 -0.67 -9.27 -7.66
C ALA A 123 -2.03 -8.89 -7.09
N SER A 124 -2.56 -9.76 -6.25
CA SER A 124 -3.81 -9.55 -5.52
C SER A 124 -3.61 -9.90 -4.05
N CYS A 125 -4.18 -9.09 -3.16
CA CYS A 125 -3.99 -9.24 -1.73
C CYS A 125 -5.30 -9.03 -0.98
N GLN A 126 -5.51 -9.82 0.06
CA GLN A 126 -6.48 -9.55 1.10
C GLN A 126 -5.74 -9.28 2.41
N ALA A 127 -6.10 -8.22 3.11
CA ALA A 127 -5.37 -7.78 4.29
C ALA A 127 -6.30 -7.37 5.41
N LEU A 128 -5.85 -7.60 6.65
CA LEU A 128 -6.58 -7.36 7.89
C LEU A 128 -5.76 -6.49 8.83
N VAL A 129 -6.36 -5.42 9.37
CA VAL A 129 -5.77 -4.59 10.44
C VAL A 129 -6.49 -4.78 11.75
N TYR A 130 -5.74 -4.58 12.84
CA TYR A 130 -6.26 -4.23 14.15
C TYR A 130 -6.33 -2.71 14.30
N ARG A 131 -7.49 -2.20 14.68
CA ARG A 131 -7.72 -0.77 14.90
C ARG A 131 -7.50 -0.44 16.36
N LYS A 132 -6.43 0.29 16.67
CA LYS A 132 -6.09 0.68 18.03
C LYS A 132 -6.99 1.78 18.59
N GLY A 133 -7.57 2.60 17.72
CA GLY A 133 -8.51 3.65 18.11
C GLY A 133 -7.86 4.95 18.63
N SER A 134 -6.57 4.97 18.91
CA SER A 134 -5.84 6.19 19.26
C SER A 134 -5.61 7.07 18.02
N PRO A 135 -5.57 8.41 18.16
CA PRO A 135 -5.23 9.29 17.03
C PRO A 135 -3.86 8.98 16.45
N LEU A 136 -3.67 9.31 15.18
CA LEU A 136 -2.34 9.23 14.55
C LEU A 136 -1.37 10.17 15.28
N PRO A 137 -0.17 9.71 15.65
CA PRO A 137 0.75 10.50 16.49
C PRO A 137 1.37 11.71 15.80
N PHE A 138 1.18 11.82 14.49
CA PHE A 138 1.72 12.91 13.67
C PHE A 138 0.65 13.91 13.18
N LEU A 139 -0.55 13.84 13.72
CA LEU A 139 -1.63 14.80 13.44
C LEU A 139 -1.36 16.18 14.06
#